data_c29461ef1738b72766236215caef6461
#
_entry.id   c29461ef1738b72766236215caef6461
#
_cell.length_a   1.000
_cell.length_b   1.000
_cell.length_c   1.000
_cell.angle_alpha   90.00
_cell.angle_beta   90.00
_cell.angle_gamma   90.00
#
_symmetry.space_group_name_H-M   'P 1'
#
loop_
_entity.id
_entity.type
_entity.pdbx_description
1 polymer ?
#
loop_
_entity_poly.entity_id
_entity_poly.type
_entity_poly.pdbx_seq_one_letter_code
_entity_poly.pdbx_strand_id
1 'polypeptide(L)'
;MSAQEYNLIDYLKVLKRWKKFIFLNVFVITLFAIILSLIIPKTYRASAVLMPPLMQAGMGVFTPLIDSPLGGLFSQDTDETLSMIAILKSRTVLTSVIEEFNLIELYEVENIDIAIQSLKDHVLTDIDDEGTIRVSVDILTKWFHPDYQEEKAKQLCSDIANYFIKQLDIVNKNLQTEEASFQRKFIEIRYKDNIQELKSAEEKLQQFQEINNMISLPEQTHAAIEAASKIKGHILANEVRLEVLKKAYNSGHPDIDQLINEIAALTEQLHRMEYRKETEQTNIKNIFPAFSRMPELETQLRQLMREVEIQNTL
;
A
#
# COMPACT_ATOMS: atom_id res chain seq x y z
N MET A 1 27.03 79.26 45.03
CA MET A 1 26.48 78.99 43.66
C MET A 1 24.99 78.77 43.86
N SER A 2 24.14 79.77 43.55
CA SER A 2 22.70 79.75 43.69
C SER A 2 22.10 78.88 42.53
N ALA A 3 21.46 77.75 42.85
CA ALA A 3 20.67 77.03 41.90
C ALA A 3 19.52 77.93 41.42
N GLN A 4 19.56 78.29 40.13
CA GLN A 4 18.42 78.97 39.49
C GLN A 4 17.28 77.98 39.46
N GLU A 5 16.27 78.18 40.22
CA GLU A 5 14.98 77.47 40.14
C GLU A 5 14.32 77.90 38.83
N TYR A 6 14.39 77.12 37.82
CA TYR A 6 13.68 77.34 36.55
C TYR A 6 12.17 77.16 36.79
N ASN A 7 11.45 78.26 36.77
CA ASN A 7 9.96 78.26 36.94
C ASN A 7 9.34 77.81 35.59
N LEU A 8 8.32 76.93 35.62
CA LEU A 8 7.50 76.51 34.50
C LEU A 8 7.02 77.65 33.59
N ILE A 9 6.85 78.85 34.18
CA ILE A 9 6.44 80.07 33.50
C ILE A 9 7.54 80.56 32.48
N ASP A 10 8.81 80.35 32.80
CA ASP A 10 9.90 80.80 31.89
C ASP A 10 10.03 79.89 30.66
N TYR A 11 9.78 78.59 30.82
CA TYR A 11 9.67 77.68 29.67
C TYR A 11 8.47 78.04 28.77
N LEU A 12 7.32 78.41 29.33
CA LEU A 12 6.16 78.89 28.53
C LEU A 12 6.43 80.20 27.79
N LYS A 13 7.20 81.17 28.34
CA LYS A 13 7.61 82.39 27.67
C LYS A 13 8.55 82.11 26.48
N VAL A 14 9.48 81.22 26.64
CA VAL A 14 10.37 80.78 25.55
C VAL A 14 9.57 80.09 24.44
N LEU A 15 8.63 79.18 24.79
CA LEU A 15 7.76 78.53 23.82
C LEU A 15 6.93 79.52 23.04
N LYS A 16 6.37 80.54 23.70
CA LYS A 16 5.58 81.62 23.09
C LYS A 16 6.41 82.48 22.17
N ARG A 17 7.69 82.74 22.50
CA ARG A 17 8.60 83.52 21.69
C ARG A 17 9.01 82.82 20.42
N TRP A 18 9.20 81.50 20.45
CA TRP A 18 9.64 80.68 19.33
C TRP A 18 8.49 79.95 18.63
N LYS A 19 7.23 80.23 18.97
CA LYS A 19 6.03 79.51 18.46
C LYS A 19 5.98 79.40 16.93
N LYS A 20 6.36 80.44 16.22
CA LYS A 20 6.35 80.44 14.72
C LYS A 20 7.40 79.50 14.17
N PHE A 21 8.59 79.45 14.75
CA PHE A 21 9.65 78.57 14.35
C PHE A 21 9.34 77.09 14.66
N ILE A 22 8.79 76.85 15.85
CA ILE A 22 8.35 75.49 16.26
C ILE A 22 7.22 75.00 15.31
N PHE A 23 6.23 75.88 15.08
CA PHE A 23 5.12 75.54 14.20
C PHE A 23 5.58 75.26 12.76
N LEU A 24 6.49 76.06 12.22
CA LEU A 24 7.08 75.83 10.92
C LEU A 24 7.84 74.49 10.79
N ASN A 25 8.67 74.18 11.80
CA ASN A 25 9.38 72.90 11.85
C ASN A 25 8.42 71.70 11.89
N VAL A 26 7.43 71.75 12.83
CA VAL A 26 6.42 70.69 12.94
C VAL A 26 5.65 70.52 11.63
N PHE A 27 5.26 71.66 10.99
CA PHE A 27 4.55 71.61 9.74
C PHE A 27 5.42 70.97 8.60
N VAL A 28 6.67 71.34 8.48
CA VAL A 28 7.61 70.77 7.47
C VAL A 28 7.83 69.30 7.68
N ILE A 29 8.06 68.86 8.97
CA ILE A 29 8.24 67.47 9.30
C ILE A 29 6.98 66.64 9.01
N THR A 30 5.83 67.17 9.39
CA THR A 30 4.52 66.52 9.16
C THR A 30 4.25 66.38 7.65
N LEU A 31 4.48 67.46 6.86
CA LEU A 31 4.31 67.44 5.42
C LEU A 31 5.23 66.38 4.76
N PHE A 32 6.51 66.33 5.22
CA PHE A 32 7.47 65.37 4.73
C PHE A 32 7.06 63.92 5.09
N ALA A 33 6.58 63.70 6.30
CA ALA A 33 6.09 62.39 6.76
C ALA A 33 4.85 61.94 5.95
N ILE A 34 3.92 62.84 5.60
CA ILE A 34 2.76 62.53 4.77
C ILE A 34 3.23 62.14 3.38
N ILE A 35 4.15 62.90 2.74
CA ILE A 35 4.70 62.58 1.43
C ILE A 35 5.39 61.23 1.48
N LEU A 36 6.22 60.94 2.47
CA LEU A 36 6.91 59.67 2.62
C LEU A 36 5.92 58.49 2.79
N SER A 37 4.86 58.68 3.59
CA SER A 37 3.84 57.67 3.80
C SER A 37 3.07 57.28 2.53
N LEU A 38 2.89 58.24 1.59
CA LEU A 38 2.22 57.99 0.30
C LEU A 38 3.12 57.24 -0.71
N ILE A 39 4.44 57.32 -0.52
CA ILE A 39 5.42 56.72 -1.43
C ILE A 39 5.71 55.29 -1.08
N ILE A 40 5.62 54.89 0.21
CA ILE A 40 5.98 53.55 0.70
C ILE A 40 5.06 52.51 0.04
N PRO A 41 5.65 51.43 -0.59
CA PRO A 41 4.85 50.34 -1.15
C PRO A 41 4.04 49.60 -0.05
N LYS A 42 2.81 49.24 -0.37
CA LYS A 42 1.93 48.47 0.51
C LYS A 42 2.02 46.98 0.13
N THR A 43 1.99 46.13 1.12
CA THR A 43 1.92 44.67 0.93
C THR A 43 0.49 44.22 1.21
N TYR A 44 -0.10 43.51 0.25
CA TYR A 44 -1.39 42.87 0.38
C TYR A 44 -1.23 41.39 0.54
N ARG A 45 -1.95 40.78 1.48
CA ARG A 45 -1.95 39.35 1.74
C ARG A 45 -3.35 38.77 1.52
N ALA A 46 -3.43 37.72 0.72
CA ALA A 46 -4.60 36.86 0.63
C ALA A 46 -4.26 35.46 1.15
N SER A 47 -5.20 34.83 1.80
CA SER A 47 -5.01 33.48 2.33
C SER A 47 -6.16 32.59 1.87
N ALA A 48 -5.81 31.42 1.32
CA ALA A 48 -6.75 30.34 1.03
C ALA A 48 -6.50 29.21 2.03
N VAL A 49 -7.57 28.62 2.57
CA VAL A 49 -7.50 27.55 3.53
C VAL A 49 -8.08 26.28 2.91
N LEU A 50 -7.35 25.20 2.99
CA LEU A 50 -7.74 23.87 2.50
C LEU A 50 -7.80 22.90 3.67
N MET A 51 -8.88 22.14 3.77
CA MET A 51 -8.98 21.00 4.66
C MET A 51 -8.55 19.76 3.89
N PRO A 52 -7.49 19.04 4.31
CA PRO A 52 -7.16 17.75 3.72
C PRO A 52 -8.37 16.81 3.83
N PRO A 53 -8.67 16.00 2.81
CA PRO A 53 -9.70 14.99 2.95
C PRO A 53 -9.29 14.07 4.11
N LEU A 54 -10.17 13.91 5.09
CA LEU A 54 -10.04 12.84 6.07
C LEU A 54 -10.16 11.55 5.27
N MET A 55 -9.04 10.96 4.86
CA MET A 55 -9.08 9.59 4.39
C MET A 55 -9.53 8.77 5.59
N GLN A 56 -10.82 8.45 5.64
CA GLN A 56 -11.24 7.22 6.30
C GLN A 56 -10.29 6.18 5.78
N ALA A 57 -9.46 5.64 6.68
CA ALA A 57 -8.58 4.52 6.36
C ALA A 57 -9.44 3.53 5.59
N GLY A 58 -9.37 3.61 4.27
CA GLY A 58 -10.08 2.72 3.40
C GLY A 58 -9.63 1.35 3.86
N MET A 59 -10.56 0.49 4.27
CA MET A 59 -10.35 -0.90 4.58
C MET A 59 -9.68 -1.56 3.37
N GLY A 60 -8.42 -1.18 3.11
CA GLY A 60 -7.53 -1.88 2.22
C GLY A 60 -7.10 -3.16 2.92
N VAL A 61 -6.98 -4.21 2.14
CA VAL A 61 -6.62 -5.60 2.49
C VAL A 61 -5.36 -5.75 3.37
N PHE A 62 -4.74 -4.65 3.81
CA PHE A 62 -3.52 -4.59 4.64
C PHE A 62 -3.75 -4.24 6.12
N THR A 63 -5.00 -4.18 6.59
CA THR A 63 -5.32 -3.96 8.01
C THR A 63 -4.62 -4.92 9.00
N PRO A 64 -4.24 -6.17 8.67
CA PRO A 64 -3.52 -7.02 9.61
C PRO A 64 -2.10 -6.56 9.96
N LEU A 65 -1.51 -5.65 9.16
CA LEU A 65 -0.16 -5.11 9.41
C LEU A 65 -0.17 -3.87 10.31
N ILE A 66 -1.32 -3.20 10.44
CA ILE A 66 -1.49 -1.99 11.29
C ILE A 66 -1.61 -2.37 12.77
N ASP A 67 -2.13 -3.56 13.09
CA ASP A 67 -2.20 -4.10 14.46
C ASP A 67 -0.86 -4.67 14.98
N SER A 68 0.21 -4.57 14.19
CA SER A 68 1.54 -4.96 14.64
C SER A 68 2.15 -3.84 15.51
N PRO A 69 3.06 -4.16 16.48
CA PRO A 69 3.75 -3.16 17.30
C PRO A 69 4.56 -2.12 16.51
N LEU A 70 4.75 -2.31 15.21
CA LEU A 70 5.40 -1.40 14.27
C LEU A 70 4.41 -0.42 13.61
N GLY A 71 3.09 -0.67 13.67
CA GLY A 71 2.05 0.18 13.09
C GLY A 71 1.97 1.58 13.72
N GLY A 72 2.42 1.75 14.96
CA GLY A 72 2.49 3.05 15.64
C GLY A 72 3.57 4.01 15.11
N LEU A 73 4.44 3.58 14.20
CA LEU A 73 5.44 4.43 13.53
C LEU A 73 4.89 5.12 12.27
N PHE A 74 3.71 4.71 11.80
CA PHE A 74 3.02 5.28 10.65
C PHE A 74 1.75 5.99 11.12
N SER A 75 1.91 7.07 11.91
CA SER A 75 0.80 7.99 12.19
C SER A 75 0.49 8.77 10.90
N GLN A 76 -0.51 8.31 10.20
CA GLN A 76 -0.86 8.62 8.81
C GLN A 76 -1.35 10.07 8.59
N ASP A 77 -1.87 10.74 9.63
CA ASP A 77 -2.48 12.07 9.49
C ASP A 77 -1.47 13.20 9.22
N THR A 78 -0.20 13.02 9.66
CA THR A 78 0.86 14.02 9.44
C THR A 78 1.51 13.92 8.06
N ASP A 79 1.55 12.72 7.47
CA ASP A 79 2.22 12.48 6.19
C ASP A 79 1.43 13.04 4.99
N GLU A 80 0.11 12.99 5.00
CA GLU A 80 -0.72 13.53 3.91
C GLU A 80 -0.64 15.05 3.84
N THR A 81 -0.75 15.72 4.97
CA THR A 81 -0.65 17.19 5.05
C THR A 81 0.74 17.64 4.58
N LEU A 82 1.80 16.97 5.00
CA LEU A 82 3.16 17.25 4.54
C LEU A 82 3.34 16.98 3.04
N SER A 83 2.72 15.93 2.52
CA SER A 83 2.74 15.62 1.09
C SER A 83 2.05 16.71 0.26
N MET A 84 0.91 17.22 0.71
CA MET A 84 0.22 18.33 0.06
C MET A 84 1.04 19.61 0.07
N ILE A 85 1.72 19.92 1.18
CA ILE A 85 2.66 21.05 1.25
C ILE A 85 3.83 20.86 0.30
N ALA A 86 4.37 19.64 0.21
CA ALA A 86 5.43 19.33 -0.74
C ALA A 86 4.99 19.54 -2.20
N ILE A 87 3.75 19.16 -2.53
CA ILE A 87 3.15 19.42 -3.85
C ILE A 87 3.03 20.92 -4.10
N LEU A 88 2.51 21.69 -3.15
CA LEU A 88 2.37 23.15 -3.26
C LEU A 88 3.72 23.84 -3.48
N LYS A 89 4.78 23.36 -2.83
CA LYS A 89 6.16 23.88 -2.98
C LYS A 89 6.90 23.27 -4.17
N SER A 90 6.28 22.34 -4.89
CA SER A 90 6.90 21.68 -6.04
C SER A 90 7.18 22.67 -7.18
N ARG A 91 8.24 22.40 -7.94
CA ARG A 91 8.58 23.19 -9.11
C ARG A 91 7.44 23.27 -10.12
N THR A 92 6.72 22.16 -10.31
CA THR A 92 5.60 22.07 -11.26
C THR A 92 4.50 23.06 -10.92
N VAL A 93 4.04 23.10 -9.66
CA VAL A 93 3.00 24.02 -9.22
C VAL A 93 3.48 25.48 -9.31
N LEU A 94 4.69 25.75 -8.81
CA LEU A 94 5.25 27.11 -8.86
C LEU A 94 5.42 27.62 -10.30
N THR A 95 5.88 26.76 -11.21
CA THR A 95 5.99 27.11 -12.64
C THR A 95 4.62 27.41 -13.24
N SER A 96 3.60 26.59 -12.98
CA SER A 96 2.23 26.83 -13.46
C SER A 96 1.66 28.17 -12.97
N VAL A 97 1.92 28.53 -11.70
CA VAL A 97 1.49 29.83 -11.15
C VAL A 97 2.21 30.99 -11.84
N ILE A 98 3.52 30.87 -12.05
CA ILE A 98 4.32 31.92 -12.70
C ILE A 98 3.87 32.13 -14.14
N GLU A 99 3.59 31.08 -14.88
CA GLU A 99 3.13 31.14 -16.26
C GLU A 99 1.72 31.72 -16.37
N GLU A 100 0.77 31.28 -15.54
CA GLU A 100 -0.62 31.72 -15.57
C GLU A 100 -0.76 33.21 -15.28
N PHE A 101 -0.01 33.74 -14.32
CA PHE A 101 -0.09 35.13 -13.90
C PHE A 101 1.03 36.00 -14.43
N ASN A 102 1.85 35.50 -15.36
CA ASN A 102 2.99 36.21 -15.98
C ASN A 102 3.89 36.89 -14.92
N LEU A 103 4.23 36.15 -13.84
CA LEU A 103 4.95 36.71 -12.70
C LEU A 103 6.41 37.10 -13.05
N ILE A 104 6.96 36.58 -14.12
CA ILE A 104 8.28 36.96 -14.64
C ILE A 104 8.32 38.48 -14.93
N GLU A 105 7.28 38.98 -15.59
CA GLU A 105 7.13 40.40 -15.89
C GLU A 105 6.80 41.21 -14.62
N LEU A 106 5.96 40.67 -13.75
CA LEU A 106 5.58 41.35 -12.51
C LEU A 106 6.77 41.54 -11.57
N TYR A 107 7.63 40.52 -11.44
CA TYR A 107 8.84 40.57 -10.61
C TYR A 107 10.04 41.22 -11.30
N GLU A 108 9.91 41.56 -12.61
CA GLU A 108 10.96 42.16 -13.42
C GLU A 108 12.26 41.31 -13.43
N VAL A 109 12.11 39.97 -13.51
CA VAL A 109 13.22 39.00 -13.48
C VAL A 109 13.49 38.42 -14.86
N GLU A 110 14.73 37.98 -15.11
CA GLU A 110 15.17 37.54 -16.44
C GLU A 110 14.80 36.08 -16.76
N ASN A 111 14.61 35.24 -15.73
CA ASN A 111 14.33 33.82 -15.93
C ASN A 111 13.38 33.25 -14.90
N ILE A 112 12.82 32.07 -15.26
CA ILE A 112 11.83 31.37 -14.44
C ILE A 112 12.38 30.90 -13.10
N ASP A 113 13.66 30.55 -12.97
CA ASP A 113 14.25 30.08 -11.74
C ASP A 113 14.32 31.18 -10.68
N ILE A 114 14.62 32.40 -11.10
CA ILE A 114 14.60 33.58 -10.23
C ILE A 114 13.15 33.92 -9.84
N ALA A 115 12.21 33.80 -10.78
CA ALA A 115 10.79 33.99 -10.50
C ALA A 115 10.27 32.97 -9.47
N ILE A 116 10.68 31.70 -9.57
CA ILE A 116 10.34 30.66 -8.61
C ILE A 116 10.87 31.02 -7.21
N GLN A 117 12.10 31.49 -7.12
CA GLN A 117 12.68 31.88 -5.83
C GLN A 117 11.94 33.08 -5.23
N SER A 118 11.65 34.10 -6.05
CA SER A 118 10.86 35.26 -5.63
C SER A 118 9.46 34.88 -5.19
N LEU A 119 8.79 33.96 -5.90
CA LEU A 119 7.46 33.48 -5.52
C LEU A 119 7.51 32.70 -4.20
N LYS A 120 8.53 31.89 -3.97
CA LYS A 120 8.71 31.18 -2.68
C LYS A 120 8.84 32.12 -1.49
N ASP A 121 9.50 33.27 -1.68
CA ASP A 121 9.68 34.25 -0.62
C ASP A 121 8.37 35.01 -0.30
N HIS A 122 7.42 35.03 -1.25
CA HIS A 122 6.13 35.68 -1.11
C HIS A 122 4.95 34.74 -0.82
N VAL A 123 5.20 33.42 -0.79
CA VAL A 123 4.17 32.42 -0.50
C VAL A 123 4.51 31.69 0.79
N LEU A 124 3.63 31.85 1.78
CA LEU A 124 3.72 31.14 3.05
C LEU A 124 2.70 29.99 3.08
N THR A 125 3.18 28.80 3.44
CA THR A 125 2.33 27.64 3.63
C THR A 125 2.48 27.16 5.06
N ASP A 126 1.42 27.25 5.84
CA ASP A 126 1.37 26.87 7.24
C ASP A 126 0.30 25.80 7.47
N ILE A 127 0.47 25.02 8.53
CA ILE A 127 -0.52 24.08 9.03
C ILE A 127 -1.11 24.70 10.29
N ASP A 128 -2.42 24.91 10.29
CA ASP A 128 -3.14 25.37 11.48
C ASP A 128 -3.29 24.22 12.50
N ASP A 129 -3.53 24.55 13.74
CA ASP A 129 -3.71 23.59 14.85
C ASP A 129 -4.83 22.55 14.58
N GLU A 130 -5.76 22.90 13.70
CA GLU A 130 -6.88 22.06 13.26
C GLU A 130 -6.52 21.09 12.12
N GLY A 131 -5.23 21.05 11.70
CA GLY A 131 -4.75 20.22 10.57
C GLY A 131 -5.10 20.78 9.19
N THR A 132 -5.62 22.00 9.09
CA THR A 132 -5.89 22.69 7.82
C THR A 132 -4.63 23.31 7.25
N ILE A 133 -4.50 23.29 5.91
CA ILE A 133 -3.39 23.91 5.19
C ILE A 133 -3.80 25.33 4.81
N ARG A 134 -3.04 26.29 5.24
CA ARG A 134 -3.19 27.70 4.88
C ARG A 134 -2.13 28.10 3.87
N VAL A 135 -2.54 28.56 2.70
CA VAL A 135 -1.66 29.15 1.68
C VAL A 135 -1.88 30.65 1.68
N SER A 136 -0.87 31.40 2.07
CA SER A 136 -0.89 32.87 2.08
C SER A 136 0.04 33.41 1.01
N VAL A 137 -0.44 34.33 0.21
CA VAL A 137 0.31 34.97 -0.89
C VAL A 137 0.43 36.46 -0.57
N ASP A 138 1.65 36.98 -0.68
CA ASP A 138 1.97 38.39 -0.48
C ASP A 138 2.32 39.06 -1.79
N ILE A 139 1.67 40.16 -2.10
CA ILE A 139 1.99 40.96 -3.27
C ILE A 139 2.30 42.38 -2.86
N LEU A 140 3.46 42.87 -3.30
CA LEU A 140 3.87 44.26 -3.07
C LEU A 140 3.38 45.16 -4.23
N THR A 141 2.83 46.33 -3.88
CA THR A 141 2.58 47.38 -4.87
C THR A 141 3.89 48.08 -5.29
N LYS A 142 3.92 48.61 -6.51
CA LYS A 142 5.06 49.44 -6.94
C LYS A 142 5.09 50.79 -6.17
N TRP A 143 6.27 51.41 -6.10
CA TRP A 143 6.40 52.76 -5.60
C TRP A 143 5.51 53.71 -6.42
N PHE A 144 4.83 54.67 -5.77
CA PHE A 144 3.86 55.58 -6.42
C PHE A 144 2.67 54.86 -7.06
N HIS A 145 1.89 54.14 -6.24
CA HIS A 145 0.73 53.37 -6.71
C HIS A 145 -0.57 54.17 -6.61
N PRO A 146 -1.26 54.43 -7.73
CA PRO A 146 -2.62 54.96 -7.70
C PRO A 146 -3.60 53.88 -7.20
N ASP A 147 -4.76 54.29 -6.65
CA ASP A 147 -5.76 53.43 -5.99
C ASP A 147 -6.19 52.21 -6.85
N TYR A 148 -6.23 52.35 -8.19
CA TYR A 148 -6.59 51.25 -9.06
C TYR A 148 -5.53 50.11 -9.08
N GLN A 149 -4.27 50.40 -8.77
CA GLN A 149 -3.23 49.38 -8.66
C GLN A 149 -3.34 48.60 -7.34
N GLU A 150 -3.86 49.22 -6.28
CA GLU A 150 -4.14 48.56 -5.03
C GLU A 150 -5.22 47.49 -5.21
N GLU A 151 -6.31 47.82 -5.92
CA GLU A 151 -7.39 46.89 -6.18
C GLU A 151 -6.93 45.73 -7.06
N LYS A 152 -6.12 45.99 -8.08
CA LYS A 152 -5.48 44.92 -8.89
C LYS A 152 -4.57 44.04 -8.07
N ALA A 153 -3.76 44.61 -7.16
CA ALA A 153 -2.86 43.80 -6.30
C ALA A 153 -3.63 42.90 -5.35
N LYS A 154 -4.74 43.40 -4.78
CA LYS A 154 -5.65 42.59 -3.91
C LYS A 154 -6.28 41.45 -4.69
N GLN A 155 -6.79 41.74 -5.90
CA GLN A 155 -7.43 40.73 -6.75
C GLN A 155 -6.41 39.67 -7.19
N LEU A 156 -5.25 40.12 -7.69
CA LEU A 156 -4.18 39.23 -8.11
C LEU A 156 -3.70 38.30 -6.95
N CYS A 157 -3.57 38.85 -5.75
CA CYS A 157 -3.22 38.11 -4.55
C CYS A 157 -4.23 36.99 -4.25
N SER A 158 -5.53 37.32 -4.34
CA SER A 158 -6.62 36.37 -4.15
C SER A 158 -6.65 35.29 -5.25
N ASP A 159 -6.47 35.71 -6.51
CA ASP A 159 -6.51 34.82 -7.66
C ASP A 159 -5.33 33.81 -7.62
N ILE A 160 -4.14 34.28 -7.25
CA ILE A 160 -2.97 33.41 -7.07
C ILE A 160 -3.21 32.40 -5.92
N ALA A 161 -3.72 32.86 -4.77
CA ALA A 161 -3.99 31.95 -3.65
C ALA A 161 -5.01 30.86 -4.01
N ASN A 162 -6.09 31.23 -4.71
CA ASN A 162 -7.09 30.28 -5.20
C ASN A 162 -6.52 29.34 -6.30
N TYR A 163 -5.63 29.85 -7.16
CA TYR A 163 -5.00 29.04 -8.18
C TYR A 163 -4.06 27.99 -7.60
N PHE A 164 -3.34 28.29 -6.51
CA PHE A 164 -2.55 27.31 -5.78
C PHE A 164 -3.42 26.12 -5.32
N ILE A 165 -4.61 26.40 -4.76
CA ILE A 165 -5.53 25.35 -4.34
C ILE A 165 -6.02 24.52 -5.54
N LYS A 166 -6.34 25.19 -6.66
CA LYS A 166 -6.75 24.51 -7.90
C LYS A 166 -5.64 23.61 -8.46
N GLN A 167 -4.41 24.11 -8.47
CA GLN A 167 -3.26 23.31 -8.92
C GLN A 167 -2.98 22.13 -8.00
N LEU A 168 -3.10 22.30 -6.70
CA LEU A 168 -3.00 21.21 -5.75
C LEU A 168 -4.03 20.12 -6.04
N ASP A 169 -5.30 20.48 -6.27
CA ASP A 169 -6.37 19.52 -6.60
C ASP A 169 -6.06 18.76 -7.91
N ILE A 170 -5.60 19.45 -8.94
CA ILE A 170 -5.23 18.82 -10.22
C ILE A 170 -4.08 17.85 -10.04
N VAL A 171 -3.00 18.25 -9.37
CA VAL A 171 -1.81 17.40 -9.16
C VAL A 171 -2.16 16.21 -8.29
N ASN A 172 -2.91 16.42 -7.22
CA ASN A 172 -3.33 15.34 -6.31
C ASN A 172 -4.22 14.31 -7.03
N LYS A 173 -5.19 14.76 -7.83
CA LYS A 173 -6.03 13.85 -8.65
C LYS A 173 -5.21 13.06 -9.67
N ASN A 174 -4.23 13.69 -10.31
CA ASN A 174 -3.35 13.01 -11.26
C ASN A 174 -2.52 11.93 -10.56
N LEU A 175 -1.92 12.24 -9.39
CA LEU A 175 -1.15 11.27 -8.60
C LEU A 175 -2.01 10.10 -8.14
N GLN A 176 -3.21 10.35 -7.62
CA GLN A 176 -4.14 9.29 -7.20
C GLN A 176 -4.58 8.41 -8.39
N THR A 177 -4.82 9.02 -9.55
CA THR A 177 -5.19 8.27 -10.77
C THR A 177 -4.05 7.42 -11.27
N GLU A 178 -2.82 7.92 -11.24
CA GLU A 178 -1.62 7.18 -11.63
C GLU A 178 -1.35 6.02 -10.68
N GLU A 179 -1.45 6.24 -9.39
CA GLU A 179 -1.31 5.21 -8.37
C GLU A 179 -2.38 4.12 -8.51
N ALA A 180 -3.66 4.49 -8.64
CA ALA A 180 -4.75 3.54 -8.87
C ALA A 180 -4.55 2.74 -10.18
N SER A 181 -4.07 3.38 -11.24
CA SER A 181 -3.73 2.72 -12.51
C SER A 181 -2.59 1.72 -12.34
N PHE A 182 -1.55 2.08 -11.59
CA PHE A 182 -0.43 1.20 -11.28
C PHE A 182 -0.89 -0.02 -10.45
N GLN A 183 -1.65 0.20 -9.39
CA GLN A 183 -2.22 -0.86 -8.56
C GLN A 183 -3.10 -1.81 -9.39
N ARG A 184 -3.97 -1.26 -10.24
CA ARG A 184 -4.80 -2.08 -11.13
C ARG A 184 -3.96 -2.95 -12.06
N LYS A 185 -2.92 -2.39 -12.70
CA LYS A 185 -2.02 -3.15 -13.58
C LYS A 185 -1.28 -4.24 -12.82
N PHE A 186 -0.80 -3.93 -11.62
CA PHE A 186 -0.13 -4.89 -10.75
C PHE A 186 -1.05 -6.07 -10.41
N ILE A 187 -2.29 -5.77 -9.96
CA ILE A 187 -3.30 -6.80 -9.65
C ILE A 187 -3.63 -7.63 -10.89
N GLU A 188 -3.79 -6.99 -12.06
CA GLU A 188 -4.08 -7.69 -13.32
C GLU A 188 -2.97 -8.68 -13.71
N ILE A 189 -1.71 -8.29 -13.56
CA ILE A 189 -0.57 -9.17 -13.82
C ILE A 189 -0.59 -10.33 -12.83
N ARG A 190 -0.70 -10.05 -11.52
CA ARG A 190 -0.73 -11.09 -10.48
C ARG A 190 -1.89 -12.05 -10.66
N TYR A 191 -3.05 -11.56 -11.06
CA TYR A 191 -4.21 -12.41 -11.36
C TYR A 191 -3.96 -13.36 -12.55
N LYS A 192 -3.33 -12.87 -13.62
CA LYS A 192 -2.96 -13.71 -14.78
C LYS A 192 -1.93 -14.77 -14.40
N ASP A 193 -0.94 -14.38 -13.63
CA ASP A 193 0.10 -15.30 -13.15
C ASP A 193 -0.54 -16.38 -12.27
N ASN A 194 -1.42 -16.00 -11.33
CA ASN A 194 -2.13 -16.96 -10.47
C ASN A 194 -2.99 -17.96 -11.27
N ILE A 195 -3.74 -17.48 -12.27
CA ILE A 195 -4.51 -18.41 -13.14
C ILE A 195 -3.59 -19.41 -13.83
N GLN A 196 -2.42 -18.98 -14.28
CA GLN A 196 -1.46 -19.88 -14.95
C GLN A 196 -0.83 -20.87 -13.95
N GLU A 197 -0.49 -20.42 -12.76
CA GLU A 197 0.02 -21.27 -11.67
C GLU A 197 -1.03 -22.29 -11.22
N LEU A 198 -2.30 -21.87 -11.03
CA LEU A 198 -3.41 -22.76 -10.71
C LEU A 198 -3.57 -23.85 -11.78
N LYS A 199 -3.62 -23.47 -13.04
CA LYS A 199 -3.73 -24.42 -14.14
C LYS A 199 -2.57 -25.42 -14.14
N SER A 200 -1.35 -24.94 -13.91
CA SER A 200 -0.16 -25.82 -13.82
C SER A 200 -0.24 -26.78 -12.64
N ALA A 201 -0.75 -26.31 -11.47
CA ALA A 201 -0.94 -27.16 -10.29
C ALA A 201 -2.03 -28.22 -10.52
N GLU A 202 -3.15 -27.85 -11.16
CA GLU A 202 -4.23 -28.78 -11.54
C GLU A 202 -3.72 -29.85 -12.54
N GLU A 203 -2.96 -29.43 -13.56
CA GLU A 203 -2.36 -30.36 -14.53
C GLU A 203 -1.41 -31.36 -13.86
N LYS A 204 -0.57 -30.91 -12.92
CA LYS A 204 0.31 -31.80 -12.14
C LYS A 204 -0.49 -32.78 -11.29
N LEU A 205 -1.54 -32.32 -10.63
CA LEU A 205 -2.43 -33.16 -9.82
C LEU A 205 -3.11 -34.20 -10.70
N GLN A 206 -3.65 -33.81 -11.86
CA GLN A 206 -4.27 -34.72 -12.81
C GLN A 206 -3.27 -35.76 -13.34
N GLN A 207 -2.10 -35.36 -13.77
CA GLN A 207 -1.04 -36.27 -14.23
C GLN A 207 -0.65 -37.28 -13.14
N PHE A 208 -0.50 -36.79 -11.89
CA PHE A 208 -0.20 -37.68 -10.78
C PHE A 208 -1.29 -38.72 -10.55
N GLN A 209 -2.58 -38.32 -10.62
CA GLN A 209 -3.72 -39.22 -10.49
C GLN A 209 -3.79 -40.24 -11.65
N GLU A 210 -3.55 -39.79 -12.89
CA GLU A 210 -3.53 -40.68 -14.08
C GLU A 210 -2.42 -41.68 -14.03
N ILE A 211 -1.18 -41.27 -13.72
CA ILE A 211 -0.01 -42.15 -13.65
C ILE A 211 -0.19 -43.25 -12.58
N ASN A 212 -0.75 -42.86 -11.45
CA ASN A 212 -0.92 -43.76 -10.32
C ASN A 212 -2.30 -44.48 -10.30
N ASN A 213 -3.14 -44.30 -11.34
CA ASN A 213 -4.52 -44.79 -11.39
C ASN A 213 -5.35 -44.45 -10.15
N MET A 214 -5.19 -43.24 -9.64
CA MET A 214 -5.86 -42.78 -8.43
C MET A 214 -7.14 -42.04 -8.77
N ILE A 215 -8.27 -42.68 -8.58
CA ILE A 215 -9.60 -42.05 -8.69
C ILE A 215 -10.02 -41.49 -7.32
N SER A 216 -9.86 -42.29 -6.29
CA SER A 216 -10.09 -41.90 -4.89
C SER A 216 -9.20 -42.73 -3.98
N LEU A 217 -8.13 -42.13 -3.48
CA LEU A 217 -7.15 -42.84 -2.66
C LEU A 217 -7.74 -43.42 -1.35
N PRO A 218 -8.61 -42.71 -0.59
CA PRO A 218 -9.23 -43.25 0.62
C PRO A 218 -10.07 -44.50 0.37
N GLU A 219 -10.94 -44.49 -0.65
CA GLU A 219 -11.79 -45.61 -1.00
C GLU A 219 -10.99 -46.79 -1.56
N GLN A 220 -9.97 -46.51 -2.38
CA GLN A 220 -9.09 -47.52 -2.92
C GLN A 220 -8.25 -48.20 -1.82
N THR A 221 -7.76 -47.40 -0.86
CA THR A 221 -7.04 -47.90 0.31
C THR A 221 -7.93 -48.78 1.16
N HIS A 222 -9.14 -48.34 1.45
CA HIS A 222 -10.12 -49.13 2.25
C HIS A 222 -10.44 -50.46 1.55
N ALA A 223 -10.77 -50.45 0.28
CA ALA A 223 -11.08 -51.64 -0.49
C ALA A 223 -9.87 -52.60 -0.58
N ALA A 224 -8.66 -52.06 -0.72
CA ALA A 224 -7.44 -52.85 -0.75
C ALA A 224 -7.15 -53.51 0.61
N ILE A 225 -7.31 -52.79 1.75
CA ILE A 225 -7.18 -53.32 3.11
C ILE A 225 -8.23 -54.41 3.36
N GLU A 226 -9.47 -54.19 2.94
CA GLU A 226 -10.54 -55.18 3.07
C GLU A 226 -10.22 -56.48 2.30
N ALA A 227 -9.77 -56.35 1.06
CA ALA A 227 -9.36 -57.50 0.24
C ALA A 227 -8.20 -58.28 0.86
N ALA A 228 -7.15 -57.56 1.33
CA ALA A 228 -6.01 -58.17 2.02
C ALA A 228 -6.44 -58.88 3.34
N SER A 229 -7.34 -58.26 4.10
CA SER A 229 -7.87 -58.82 5.33
C SER A 229 -8.64 -60.14 5.10
N LYS A 230 -9.45 -60.20 4.01
CA LYS A 230 -10.13 -61.41 3.57
C LYS A 230 -9.14 -62.53 3.21
N ILE A 231 -8.11 -62.24 2.39
CA ILE A 231 -7.07 -63.19 2.04
C ILE A 231 -6.35 -63.69 3.31
N LYS A 232 -5.94 -62.81 4.21
CA LYS A 232 -5.29 -63.16 5.46
C LYS A 232 -6.18 -64.03 6.36
N GLY A 233 -7.49 -63.75 6.41
CA GLY A 233 -8.48 -64.59 7.09
C GLY A 233 -8.54 -66.00 6.51
N HIS A 234 -8.52 -66.16 5.17
CA HIS A 234 -8.48 -67.47 4.55
C HIS A 234 -7.18 -68.23 4.82
N ILE A 235 -6.03 -67.52 4.78
CA ILE A 235 -4.73 -68.13 5.14
C ILE A 235 -4.80 -68.71 6.56
N LEU A 236 -5.20 -67.88 7.55
CA LEU A 236 -5.32 -68.32 8.95
C LEU A 236 -6.26 -69.52 9.13
N ALA A 237 -7.44 -69.48 8.48
CA ALA A 237 -8.40 -70.57 8.51
C ALA A 237 -7.80 -71.87 7.96
N ASN A 238 -7.10 -71.77 6.83
CA ASN A 238 -6.45 -72.95 6.20
C ASN A 238 -5.25 -73.45 7.01
N GLU A 239 -4.46 -72.58 7.64
CA GLU A 239 -3.38 -72.95 8.58
C GLU A 239 -3.94 -73.73 9.78
N VAL A 240 -5.05 -73.31 10.38
CA VAL A 240 -5.72 -74.03 11.49
C VAL A 240 -6.21 -75.40 11.02
N ARG A 241 -6.84 -75.49 9.84
CA ARG A 241 -7.28 -76.73 9.23
C ARG A 241 -6.10 -77.70 8.97
N LEU A 242 -5.04 -77.14 8.41
CA LEU A 242 -3.81 -77.93 8.17
C LEU A 242 -3.22 -78.49 9.46
N GLU A 243 -3.19 -77.70 10.53
CA GLU A 243 -2.69 -78.17 11.82
C GLU A 243 -3.56 -79.32 12.38
N VAL A 244 -4.89 -79.21 12.25
CA VAL A 244 -5.82 -80.31 12.68
C VAL A 244 -5.60 -81.54 11.86
N LEU A 245 -5.51 -81.43 10.52
CA LEU A 245 -5.27 -82.63 9.65
C LEU A 245 -3.91 -83.28 9.90
N LYS A 246 -2.85 -82.55 10.14
CA LYS A 246 -1.51 -83.05 10.49
C LYS A 246 -1.52 -83.82 11.83
N LYS A 247 -2.40 -83.49 12.74
CA LYS A 247 -2.58 -84.28 14.03
C LYS A 247 -3.43 -85.48 13.83
N ALA A 248 -4.33 -85.53 12.86
CA ALA A 248 -5.27 -86.66 12.63
C ALA A 248 -4.77 -87.70 11.61
N TYR A 249 -3.93 -87.32 10.69
CA TYR A 249 -3.48 -88.12 9.53
C TYR A 249 -1.95 -88.06 9.40
N ASN A 250 -1.37 -89.14 8.73
CA ASN A 250 0.05 -89.21 8.43
C ASN A 250 0.40 -88.15 7.28
N SER A 251 1.68 -87.77 7.22
CA SER A 251 2.23 -86.72 6.39
C SER A 251 2.15 -86.92 4.83
N GLY A 252 1.35 -87.81 4.33
CA GLY A 252 1.15 -88.06 2.88
C GLY A 252 -0.31 -88.01 2.45
N HIS A 253 -1.19 -87.43 3.27
CA HIS A 253 -2.61 -87.33 2.92
C HIS A 253 -2.85 -86.25 1.84
N PRO A 254 -3.57 -86.51 0.71
CA PRO A 254 -3.77 -85.58 -0.35
C PRO A 254 -4.33 -84.22 0.08
N ASP A 255 -5.22 -84.20 1.08
CA ASP A 255 -5.85 -82.99 1.61
C ASP A 255 -4.83 -82.07 2.29
N ILE A 256 -3.76 -82.60 2.86
CA ILE A 256 -2.65 -81.82 3.46
C ILE A 256 -1.86 -81.10 2.36
N ASP A 257 -1.50 -81.78 1.26
CA ASP A 257 -0.79 -81.21 0.16
C ASP A 257 -1.64 -80.16 -0.55
N GLN A 258 -2.95 -80.39 -0.69
CA GLN A 258 -3.86 -79.41 -1.24
C GLN A 258 -3.92 -78.11 -0.43
N LEU A 259 -4.05 -78.18 0.92
CA LEU A 259 -4.06 -77.02 1.82
C LEU A 259 -2.75 -76.27 1.82
N ILE A 260 -1.61 -76.95 1.75
CA ILE A 260 -0.29 -76.32 1.65
C ILE A 260 -0.20 -75.51 0.36
N ASN A 261 -0.64 -76.10 -0.77
CA ASN A 261 -0.64 -75.36 -2.04
C ASN A 261 -1.60 -74.15 -2.03
N GLU A 262 -2.77 -74.30 -1.39
CA GLU A 262 -3.73 -73.19 -1.29
C GLU A 262 -3.21 -72.03 -0.39
N ILE A 263 -2.56 -72.39 0.76
CA ILE A 263 -1.91 -71.39 1.63
C ILE A 263 -0.77 -70.68 0.85
N ALA A 264 0.03 -71.44 0.11
CA ALA A 264 1.12 -70.86 -0.67
C ALA A 264 0.60 -69.91 -1.76
N ALA A 265 -0.48 -70.28 -2.46
CA ALA A 265 -1.10 -69.43 -3.49
C ALA A 265 -1.70 -68.15 -2.91
N LEU A 266 -2.41 -68.24 -1.76
CA LEU A 266 -2.96 -67.11 -1.08
C LEU A 266 -1.88 -66.19 -0.49
N THR A 267 -0.80 -66.76 0.03
CA THR A 267 0.35 -66.00 0.53
C THR A 267 1.05 -65.22 -0.58
N GLU A 268 1.24 -65.87 -1.72
CA GLU A 268 1.79 -65.25 -2.92
C GLU A 268 0.88 -64.11 -3.42
N GLN A 269 -0.43 -64.30 -3.42
CA GLN A 269 -1.39 -63.24 -3.77
C GLN A 269 -1.32 -62.07 -2.80
N LEU A 270 -1.21 -62.30 -1.52
CA LEU A 270 -1.05 -61.26 -0.51
C LEU A 270 0.27 -60.51 -0.71
N HIS A 271 1.37 -61.23 -0.92
CA HIS A 271 2.69 -60.64 -1.18
C HIS A 271 2.69 -59.76 -2.43
N ARG A 272 2.00 -60.16 -3.51
CA ARG A 272 1.83 -59.32 -4.70
C ARG A 272 1.05 -58.06 -4.41
N MET A 273 0.13 -58.03 -3.49
CA MET A 273 -0.58 -56.81 -3.06
C MET A 273 0.32 -55.89 -2.23
N GLU A 274 1.20 -56.49 -1.39
CA GLU A 274 2.13 -55.73 -0.53
C GLU A 274 3.33 -55.15 -1.25
N TYR A 275 4.00 -55.97 -2.10
CA TYR A 275 5.32 -55.66 -2.70
C TYR A 275 5.36 -55.87 -4.21
N ARG A 276 4.65 -55.04 -4.91
CA ARG A 276 4.66 -55.12 -6.37
C ARG A 276 5.94 -54.53 -6.97
N LYS A 277 6.69 -55.31 -7.80
CA LYS A 277 7.77 -54.80 -8.63
C LYS A 277 7.20 -54.22 -9.93
N GLU A 278 7.62 -53.02 -10.30
CA GLU A 278 7.19 -52.26 -11.50
C GLU A 278 7.47 -52.97 -12.85
N THR A 279 8.18 -54.09 -12.81
CA THR A 279 8.67 -54.78 -14.00
C THR A 279 7.70 -55.81 -14.61
N GLU A 280 6.57 -56.10 -13.96
CA GLU A 280 5.57 -57.01 -14.51
C GLU A 280 4.50 -56.26 -15.31
N GLN A 281 4.75 -56.07 -16.60
CA GLN A 281 3.74 -55.68 -17.60
C GLN A 281 2.75 -56.83 -17.80
N THR A 282 1.97 -57.16 -16.80
CA THR A 282 0.84 -58.05 -17.00
C THR A 282 -0.40 -57.22 -17.29
N ASN A 283 -1.07 -57.58 -18.36
CA ASN A 283 -2.23 -56.89 -19.01
C ASN A 283 -3.51 -56.82 -18.16
N ILE A 284 -3.40 -56.83 -16.87
CA ILE A 284 -4.51 -56.65 -15.93
C ILE A 284 -4.42 -55.21 -15.42
N LYS A 285 -5.36 -54.34 -15.81
CA LYS A 285 -5.56 -53.00 -15.21
C LYS A 285 -5.65 -53.13 -13.69
N ASN A 286 -4.51 -52.93 -13.04
CA ASN A 286 -4.49 -53.01 -11.59
C ASN A 286 -5.13 -51.74 -11.04
N ILE A 287 -6.23 -51.95 -10.34
CA ILE A 287 -7.08 -50.89 -9.73
C ILE A 287 -6.41 -50.33 -8.49
N PHE A 288 -5.47 -51.08 -7.86
CA PHE A 288 -4.86 -50.69 -6.59
C PHE A 288 -3.36 -50.52 -6.69
N PRO A 289 -2.78 -49.42 -6.15
CA PRO A 289 -1.36 -49.30 -5.93
C PRO A 289 -0.86 -50.30 -4.86
N ALA A 290 0.44 -50.64 -4.86
CA ALA A 290 1.04 -51.49 -3.86
C ALA A 290 0.92 -50.83 -2.44
N PHE A 291 0.59 -51.63 -1.42
CA PHE A 291 0.43 -51.15 -0.04
C PHE A 291 1.66 -50.42 0.47
N SER A 292 2.86 -50.88 0.15
CA SER A 292 4.13 -50.29 0.59
C SER A 292 4.33 -48.84 0.07
N ARG A 293 3.67 -48.46 -1.05
CA ARG A 293 3.78 -47.14 -1.64
C ARG A 293 2.65 -46.19 -1.25
N MET A 294 1.58 -46.68 -0.65
CA MET A 294 0.41 -45.89 -0.30
C MET A 294 0.71 -44.67 0.59
N PRO A 295 1.55 -44.75 1.65
CA PRO A 295 1.85 -43.62 2.51
C PRO A 295 2.61 -42.49 1.75
N GLU A 296 3.51 -42.88 0.83
CA GLU A 296 4.25 -41.93 -0.01
C GLU A 296 3.33 -41.26 -1.00
N LEU A 297 2.48 -42.00 -1.69
CA LEU A 297 1.49 -41.50 -2.64
C LEU A 297 0.47 -40.57 -1.96
N GLU A 298 0.04 -40.91 -0.75
CA GLU A 298 -0.86 -40.06 0.03
C GLU A 298 -0.21 -38.72 0.39
N THR A 299 1.07 -38.73 0.77
CA THR A 299 1.80 -37.51 1.09
C THR A 299 1.96 -36.62 -0.15
N GLN A 300 2.33 -37.20 -1.28
CA GLN A 300 2.46 -36.48 -2.54
C GLN A 300 1.11 -35.92 -3.03
N LEU A 301 0.05 -36.70 -2.94
CA LEU A 301 -1.31 -36.27 -3.27
C LEU A 301 -1.74 -35.06 -2.41
N ARG A 302 -1.53 -35.14 -1.10
CA ARG A 302 -1.85 -34.03 -0.19
C ARG A 302 -1.05 -32.77 -0.48
N GLN A 303 0.21 -32.91 -0.89
CA GLN A 303 1.03 -31.76 -1.28
C GLN A 303 0.47 -31.07 -2.53
N LEU A 304 0.15 -31.86 -3.57
CA LEU A 304 -0.41 -31.34 -4.81
C LEU A 304 -1.81 -30.71 -4.59
N MET A 305 -2.66 -31.34 -3.80
CA MET A 305 -3.97 -30.78 -3.45
C MET A 305 -3.83 -29.47 -2.68
N ARG A 306 -2.89 -29.38 -1.75
CA ARG A 306 -2.60 -28.11 -1.02
C ARG A 306 -2.10 -27.03 -1.97
N GLU A 307 -1.25 -27.36 -2.94
CA GLU A 307 -0.76 -26.41 -3.92
C GLU A 307 -1.92 -25.83 -4.75
N VAL A 308 -2.85 -26.68 -5.23
CA VAL A 308 -4.07 -26.25 -5.91
C VAL A 308 -4.94 -25.38 -5.00
N GLU A 309 -5.13 -25.76 -3.74
CA GLU A 309 -5.94 -25.00 -2.77
C GLU A 309 -5.35 -23.62 -2.49
N ILE A 310 -4.02 -23.52 -2.32
CA ILE A 310 -3.33 -22.24 -2.11
C ILE A 310 -3.55 -21.32 -3.32
N GLN A 311 -3.36 -21.82 -4.53
CA GLN A 311 -3.54 -21.02 -5.74
C GLN A 311 -5.00 -20.64 -6.00
N ASN A 312 -5.94 -21.44 -5.52
CA ASN A 312 -7.37 -21.14 -5.65
C ASN A 312 -7.85 -20.09 -4.62
N THR A 313 -7.09 -19.86 -3.56
CA THR A 313 -7.42 -18.88 -2.49
C THR A 313 -6.71 -17.54 -2.65
N LEU A 314 -5.70 -17.46 -3.50
CA LEU A 314 -4.97 -16.22 -3.84
C LEU A 314 -5.70 -15.40 -4.90
#